data_20c71bc8c98f2e118ee7f373a8d96e3e
#
_entry.id   20c71bc8c98f2e118ee7f373a8d96e3e
#
_cell.length_a   1.000
_cell.length_b   1.000
_cell.length_c   1.000
_cell.angle_alpha   90.00
_cell.angle_beta   90.00
_cell.angle_gamma   90.00
#
_symmetry.space_group_name_H-M   'P 1'
#
loop_
_entity.id
_entity.type
_entity.pdbx_description
1 polymer ?
#
loop_
_entity_poly.entity_id
_entity_poly.type
_entity_poly.pdbx_seq_one_letter_code
_entity_poly.pdbx_strand_id
1 'polypeptide(L)'
;MEKLLFSAVVSSNFLVASVLFALISRAQRAPYMDEIFHVPQAQKYCQGKFSEWDPMITTLPGLYLVSTGIIKPVSWLLSWTGTVVCSTGMLRFINLLFNTGNLYLLYLLLCRIHQKDKSSAKWQQMSSTVL
;
A
#
# COMPACT_ATOMS: atom_id res chain seq x y z
N MET A 1 20.47 -10.41 14.01
CA MET A 1 20.31 -8.98 14.34
C MET A 1 19.52 -8.23 13.28
N GLU A 2 19.90 -8.26 11.99
CA GLU A 2 19.22 -7.52 10.91
C GLU A 2 17.72 -7.80 10.80
N LYS A 3 17.29 -9.07 10.86
CA LYS A 3 15.86 -9.43 10.79
C LYS A 3 15.05 -8.90 11.97
N LEU A 4 15.63 -8.90 13.17
CA LEU A 4 14.97 -8.38 14.36
C LEU A 4 14.81 -6.86 14.27
N LEU A 5 15.88 -6.17 13.86
CA LEU A 5 15.83 -4.71 13.65
C LEU A 5 14.79 -4.33 12.59
N PHE A 6 14.75 -5.06 11.48
CA PHE A 6 13.76 -4.84 10.44
C PHE A 6 12.32 -5.06 10.95
N SER A 7 12.09 -6.17 11.66
CA SER A 7 10.77 -6.45 12.25
C SER A 7 10.34 -5.32 13.21
N ALA A 8 11.26 -4.81 14.03
CA ALA A 8 11.01 -3.69 14.92
C ALA A 8 10.65 -2.41 14.15
N VAL A 9 11.37 -2.11 13.07
CA VAL A 9 11.10 -0.93 12.20
C VAL A 9 9.73 -1.04 11.54
N VAL A 10 9.40 -2.19 10.96
CA VAL A 10 8.10 -2.41 10.31
C VAL A 10 6.96 -2.31 11.32
N SER A 11 7.10 -2.94 12.48
CA SER A 11 6.09 -2.89 13.54
C SER A 11 5.90 -1.47 14.08
N SER A 12 6.98 -0.74 14.31
CA SER A 12 6.93 0.66 14.74
C SER A 12 6.25 1.55 13.69
N ASN A 13 6.62 1.40 12.41
CA ASN A 13 5.99 2.13 11.30
C ASN A 13 4.49 1.83 11.23
N PHE A 14 4.10 0.55 11.32
CA PHE A 14 2.69 0.16 11.28
C PHE A 14 1.91 0.74 12.47
N LEU A 15 2.46 0.72 13.68
CA LEU A 15 1.83 1.30 14.87
C LEU A 15 1.63 2.81 14.73
N VAL A 16 2.68 3.55 14.34
CA VAL A 16 2.60 5.00 14.13
C VAL A 16 1.57 5.34 13.04
N ALA A 17 1.64 4.66 11.90
CA ALA A 17 0.70 4.86 10.79
C ALA A 17 -0.74 4.50 11.19
N SER A 18 -0.95 3.48 12.01
CA SER A 18 -2.28 3.10 12.53
C SER A 18 -2.85 4.15 13.49
N VAL A 19 -2.02 4.71 14.35
CA VAL A 19 -2.43 5.81 15.25
C VAL A 19 -2.80 7.05 14.44
N LEU A 20 -1.96 7.44 13.47
CA LEU A 20 -2.25 8.57 12.57
C LEU A 20 -3.53 8.34 11.76
N PHE A 21 -3.72 7.14 11.22
CA PHE A 21 -4.95 6.74 10.53
C PHE A 21 -6.18 6.92 11.43
N ALA A 22 -6.12 6.45 12.67
CA ALA A 22 -7.23 6.56 13.61
C ALA A 22 -7.54 8.03 13.97
N LEU A 23 -6.53 8.85 14.23
CA LEU A 23 -6.67 10.26 14.55
C LEU A 23 -7.24 11.05 13.36
N ILE A 24 -6.66 10.88 12.17
CA ILE A 24 -7.10 11.59 10.96
C ILE A 24 -8.52 11.16 10.57
N SER A 25 -8.83 9.86 10.62
CA SER A 25 -10.17 9.36 10.28
C SER A 25 -11.25 9.83 11.25
N ARG A 26 -10.90 10.12 12.51
CA ARG A 26 -11.83 10.73 13.49
C ARG A 26 -12.01 12.21 13.26
N ALA A 27 -10.92 12.93 13.00
CA ALA A 27 -10.93 14.38 12.79
C ALA A 27 -11.55 14.76 11.45
N GLN A 28 -11.22 14.01 10.39
CA GLN A 28 -11.63 14.29 9.01
C GLN A 28 -12.42 13.10 8.45
N ARG A 29 -13.73 13.09 8.68
CA ARG A 29 -14.63 12.01 8.19
C ARG A 29 -14.95 12.13 6.70
N ALA A 30 -15.07 13.36 6.20
CA ALA A 30 -15.31 13.62 4.77
C ALA A 30 -14.00 13.53 3.96
N PRO A 31 -14.09 13.21 2.66
CA PRO A 31 -12.94 13.30 1.76
C PRO A 31 -12.30 14.69 1.79
N TYR A 32 -10.98 14.76 1.77
CA TYR A 32 -10.20 16.01 1.85
C TYR A 32 -9.14 16.06 0.76
N MET A 33 -8.89 17.25 0.22
CA MET A 33 -7.96 17.50 -0.90
C MET A 33 -8.27 16.55 -2.09
N ASP A 34 -7.31 15.81 -2.57
CA ASP A 34 -7.44 14.90 -3.72
C ASP A 34 -8.45 13.76 -3.49
N GLU A 35 -8.72 13.40 -2.23
CA GLU A 35 -9.75 12.41 -1.90
C GLU A 35 -11.15 12.81 -2.41
N ILE A 36 -11.42 14.12 -2.59
CA ILE A 36 -12.71 14.63 -3.11
C ILE A 36 -13.00 14.03 -4.49
N PHE A 37 -11.97 13.79 -5.30
CA PHE A 37 -12.10 13.20 -6.63
C PHE A 37 -11.90 11.68 -6.57
N HIS A 38 -10.90 11.21 -5.86
CA HIS A 38 -10.51 9.80 -5.84
C HIS A 38 -11.50 8.89 -5.10
N VAL A 39 -12.10 9.34 -4.00
CA VAL A 39 -13.07 8.54 -3.24
C VAL A 39 -14.35 8.27 -4.03
N PRO A 40 -15.02 9.28 -4.63
CA PRO A 40 -16.20 9.02 -5.47
C PRO A 40 -15.88 8.13 -6.67
N GLN A 41 -14.71 8.29 -7.29
CA GLN A 41 -14.30 7.42 -8.39
C GLN A 41 -14.11 5.97 -7.95
N ALA A 42 -13.45 5.73 -6.81
CA ALA A 42 -13.32 4.39 -6.23
C ALA A 42 -14.69 3.78 -5.90
N GLN A 43 -15.63 4.58 -5.40
CA GLN A 43 -17.00 4.13 -5.10
C GLN A 43 -17.77 3.74 -6.36
N LYS A 44 -17.61 4.46 -7.48
CA LYS A 44 -18.17 4.07 -8.78
C LYS A 44 -17.64 2.69 -9.22
N TYR A 45 -16.34 2.46 -9.11
CA TYR A 45 -15.74 1.15 -9.41
C TYR A 45 -16.26 0.04 -8.49
N CYS A 46 -16.43 0.31 -7.21
CA CYS A 46 -17.06 -0.63 -6.27
C CYS A 46 -18.50 -0.98 -6.66
N GLN A 47 -19.24 -0.05 -7.27
CA GLN A 47 -20.59 -0.28 -7.79
C GLN A 47 -20.58 -1.00 -9.15
N GLY A 48 -19.43 -1.26 -9.74
CA GLY A 48 -19.29 -1.90 -11.06
C GLY A 48 -19.39 -0.95 -12.25
N LYS A 49 -19.41 0.36 -12.01
CA LYS A 49 -19.49 1.40 -13.05
C LYS A 49 -18.11 1.76 -13.58
N PHE A 50 -17.46 0.83 -14.26
CA PHE A 50 -16.09 0.99 -14.75
C PHE A 50 -15.95 1.95 -15.94
N SER A 51 -17.04 2.23 -16.64
CA SER A 51 -17.07 3.16 -17.79
C SER A 51 -17.22 4.65 -17.38
N GLU A 52 -17.61 4.91 -16.14
CA GLU A 52 -17.79 6.27 -15.62
C GLU A 52 -16.49 6.80 -15.06
N TRP A 53 -15.81 7.69 -15.80
CA TRP A 53 -14.57 8.32 -15.40
C TRP A 53 -14.74 9.81 -15.12
N ASP A 54 -14.11 10.30 -14.05
CA ASP A 54 -14.06 11.73 -13.77
C ASP A 54 -12.90 12.38 -14.55
N PRO A 55 -13.18 13.34 -15.45
CA PRO A 55 -12.15 13.97 -16.28
C PRO A 55 -11.12 14.78 -15.47
N MET A 56 -11.42 15.13 -14.22
CA MET A 56 -10.48 15.83 -13.33
C MET A 56 -9.37 14.90 -12.80
N ILE A 57 -9.52 13.58 -12.94
CA ILE A 57 -8.55 12.60 -12.49
C ILE A 57 -7.56 12.30 -13.61
N THR A 58 -6.30 12.65 -13.40
CA THR A 58 -5.21 12.46 -14.36
C THR A 58 -4.43 11.15 -14.14
N THR A 59 -4.67 10.45 -13.02
CA THR A 59 -3.99 9.21 -12.68
C THR A 59 -4.66 7.99 -13.31
N LEU A 60 -3.88 6.94 -13.56
CA LEU A 60 -4.39 5.67 -14.10
C LEU A 60 -5.34 4.96 -13.11
N PRO A 61 -6.31 4.16 -13.61
CA PRO A 61 -7.33 3.51 -12.78
C PRO A 61 -6.82 2.35 -11.90
N GLY A 62 -5.52 2.04 -11.93
CA GLY A 62 -4.93 0.89 -11.26
C GLY A 62 -5.26 0.82 -9.77
N LEU A 63 -5.16 1.94 -9.05
CA LEU A 63 -5.46 1.99 -7.61
C LEU A 63 -6.92 1.63 -7.32
N TYR A 64 -7.87 2.10 -8.12
CA TYR A 64 -9.30 1.81 -7.93
C TYR A 64 -9.61 0.34 -8.23
N LEU A 65 -8.99 -0.23 -9.29
CA LEU A 65 -9.14 -1.63 -9.62
C LEU A 65 -8.60 -2.55 -8.52
N VAL A 66 -7.40 -2.25 -8.01
CA VAL A 66 -6.80 -3.02 -6.91
C VAL A 66 -7.63 -2.88 -5.63
N SER A 67 -8.04 -1.65 -5.26
CA SER A 67 -8.89 -1.43 -4.09
C SER A 67 -10.21 -2.18 -4.20
N THR A 68 -10.89 -2.12 -5.35
CA THR A 68 -12.14 -2.86 -5.60
C THR A 68 -11.91 -4.38 -5.57
N GLY A 69 -10.80 -4.85 -6.15
CA GLY A 69 -10.41 -6.25 -6.16
C GLY A 69 -10.10 -6.82 -4.77
N ILE A 70 -9.69 -5.98 -3.81
CA ILE A 70 -9.50 -6.35 -2.41
C ILE A 70 -10.82 -6.26 -1.64
N ILE A 71 -11.54 -5.15 -1.77
CA ILE A 71 -12.75 -4.88 -0.97
C ILE A 71 -13.88 -5.84 -1.30
N LYS A 72 -14.15 -6.10 -2.58
CA LYS A 72 -15.28 -6.96 -2.98
C LYS A 72 -15.20 -8.38 -2.43
N PRO A 73 -14.10 -9.13 -2.59
CA PRO A 73 -13.99 -10.47 -2.01
C PRO A 73 -14.08 -10.46 -0.48
N VAL A 74 -13.43 -9.49 0.18
CA VAL A 74 -13.45 -9.37 1.64
C VAL A 74 -14.86 -9.05 2.14
N SER A 75 -15.56 -8.12 1.49
CA SER A 75 -16.94 -7.78 1.86
C SER A 75 -17.90 -8.95 1.66
N TRP A 76 -17.71 -9.72 0.60
CA TRP A 76 -18.49 -10.95 0.36
C TRP A 76 -18.23 -12.01 1.43
N LEU A 77 -16.96 -12.26 1.78
CA LEU A 77 -16.56 -13.24 2.79
C LEU A 77 -17.08 -12.88 4.18
N LEU A 78 -17.07 -11.58 4.54
CA LEU A 78 -17.50 -11.07 5.83
C LEU A 78 -19.00 -10.71 5.86
N SER A 79 -19.73 -10.99 4.78
CA SER A 79 -21.14 -10.62 4.60
C SER A 79 -21.44 -9.14 4.88
N TRP A 80 -20.47 -8.28 4.57
CA TRP A 80 -20.64 -6.83 4.71
C TRP A 80 -21.55 -6.30 3.60
N THR A 81 -22.65 -5.67 3.99
CA THR A 81 -23.61 -5.06 3.06
C THR A 81 -23.73 -3.56 3.28
N GLY A 82 -24.07 -2.83 2.21
CA GLY A 82 -24.44 -1.41 2.30
C GLY A 82 -23.27 -0.43 2.21
N THR A 83 -23.44 0.72 2.87
CA THR A 83 -22.57 1.91 2.75
C THR A 83 -21.17 1.76 3.34
N VAL A 84 -20.89 0.69 4.08
CA VAL A 84 -19.58 0.42 4.68
C VAL A 84 -18.55 0.00 3.62
N VAL A 85 -19.04 -0.67 2.57
CA VAL A 85 -18.20 -1.12 1.45
C VAL A 85 -17.75 0.10 0.65
N CYS A 86 -16.42 0.26 0.48
CA CYS A 86 -15.82 1.40 -0.20
C CYS A 86 -16.05 2.77 0.48
N SER A 87 -16.22 2.78 1.80
CA SER A 87 -16.19 4.03 2.55
C SER A 87 -14.82 4.70 2.50
N THR A 88 -14.75 6.01 2.73
CA THR A 88 -13.49 6.76 2.82
C THR A 88 -12.52 6.12 3.82
N GLY A 89 -13.02 5.67 4.98
CA GLY A 89 -12.22 4.97 5.98
C GLY A 89 -11.63 3.66 5.49
N MET A 90 -12.40 2.86 4.73
CA MET A 90 -11.92 1.62 4.14
C MET A 90 -10.83 1.86 3.09
N LEU A 91 -11.00 2.86 2.24
CA LEU A 91 -9.99 3.22 1.24
C LEU A 91 -8.69 3.73 1.89
N ARG A 92 -8.79 4.54 2.94
CA ARG A 92 -7.62 4.97 3.74
C ARG A 92 -6.94 3.78 4.43
N PHE A 93 -7.71 2.80 4.91
CA PHE A 93 -7.16 1.58 5.50
C PHE A 93 -6.37 0.74 4.48
N ILE A 94 -6.85 0.65 3.25
CA ILE A 94 -6.09 -0.01 2.16
C ILE A 94 -4.77 0.71 1.91
N ASN A 95 -4.75 2.04 1.91
CA ASN A 95 -3.51 2.81 1.77
C ASN A 95 -2.53 2.54 2.93
N LEU A 96 -3.02 2.35 4.15
CA LEU A 96 -2.19 1.93 5.28
C LEU A 96 -1.53 0.56 5.04
N LEU A 97 -2.28 -0.40 4.49
CA LEU A 97 -1.73 -1.72 4.14
C LEU A 97 -0.67 -1.60 3.03
N PHE A 98 -0.92 -0.79 2.01
CA PHE A 98 0.07 -0.54 0.95
C PHE A 98 1.34 0.13 1.47
N ASN A 99 1.23 1.09 2.39
CA ASN A 99 2.39 1.71 3.03
C ASN A 99 3.28 0.65 3.71
N THR A 100 2.68 -0.25 4.47
CA THR A 100 3.40 -1.34 5.15
C THR A 100 4.00 -2.33 4.15
N GLY A 101 3.25 -2.69 3.10
CA GLY A 101 3.71 -3.57 2.02
C GLY A 101 4.89 -2.98 1.26
N ASN A 102 4.85 -1.68 0.94
CA ASN A 102 5.94 -0.98 0.27
C ASN A 102 7.23 -0.97 1.11
N LEU A 103 7.12 -0.76 2.41
CA LEU A 103 8.27 -0.82 3.31
C LEU A 103 8.90 -2.24 3.31
N TYR A 104 8.06 -3.27 3.33
CA TYR A 104 8.52 -4.66 3.24
C TYR A 104 9.21 -4.96 1.89
N LEU A 105 8.63 -4.53 0.78
CA LEU A 105 9.21 -4.71 -0.55
C LEU A 105 10.55 -3.96 -0.69
N LEU A 106 10.64 -2.74 -0.16
CA LEU A 106 11.87 -1.97 -0.11
C LEU A 106 12.97 -2.73 0.63
N TYR A 107 12.65 -3.32 1.77
CA TYR A 107 13.60 -4.15 2.51
C TYR A 107 14.09 -5.35 1.69
N LEU A 108 13.17 -6.08 1.05
CA LEU A 108 13.55 -7.21 0.20
C LEU A 108 14.47 -6.77 -0.95
N LEU A 109 14.20 -5.62 -1.55
CA LEU A 109 15.04 -5.05 -2.60
C LEU A 109 16.44 -4.72 -2.08
N LEU A 110 16.54 -4.04 -0.94
CA LEU A 110 17.81 -3.71 -0.31
C LEU A 110 18.63 -4.97 0.05
N CYS A 111 17.97 -6.02 0.56
CA CYS A 111 18.64 -7.31 0.81
C CYS A 111 19.19 -7.93 -0.48
N ARG A 112 18.45 -7.85 -1.59
CA ARG A 112 18.90 -8.36 -2.89
C ARG A 112 20.10 -7.59 -3.43
N ILE A 113 20.08 -6.27 -3.35
CA ILE A 113 21.19 -5.40 -3.78
C ILE A 113 22.44 -5.73 -2.96
N HIS A 114 22.32 -5.77 -1.64
CA HIS A 114 23.46 -6.06 -0.76
C HIS A 114 24.06 -7.46 -0.98
N GLN A 115 23.26 -8.47 -1.29
CA GLN A 115 23.75 -9.79 -1.66
C GLN A 115 24.52 -9.77 -2.97
N LYS A 116 24.06 -8.99 -3.96
CA LYS A 116 24.73 -8.84 -5.25
C LYS A 116 26.10 -8.17 -5.10
N ASP A 117 26.18 -7.12 -4.28
CA ASP A 117 27.43 -6.40 -4.02
C ASP A 117 28.48 -7.30 -3.35
N LYS A 118 28.08 -8.09 -2.35
CA LYS A 118 28.95 -9.09 -1.69
C LYS A 118 29.47 -10.14 -2.67
N SER A 119 28.61 -10.60 -3.59
CA SER A 119 29.01 -11.56 -4.62
C SER A 119 30.01 -10.96 -5.59
N SER A 120 29.78 -9.74 -6.07
CA SER A 120 30.69 -9.03 -6.99
C SER A 120 32.06 -8.77 -6.37
N ALA A 121 32.09 -8.34 -5.10
CA ALA A 121 33.36 -8.13 -4.37
C ALA A 121 34.16 -9.43 -4.22
N LYS A 122 33.50 -10.56 -3.98
CA LYS A 122 34.13 -11.87 -3.88
C LYS A 122 34.75 -12.32 -5.20
N TRP A 123 34.09 -12.08 -6.33
CA TRP A 123 34.63 -12.38 -7.67
C TRP A 123 35.85 -11.53 -8.01
N GLN A 124 35.86 -10.24 -7.68
CA GLN A 124 37.01 -9.36 -7.87
C GLN A 124 38.23 -9.81 -7.05
N GLN A 125 38.01 -10.20 -5.78
CA GLN A 125 39.08 -10.67 -4.92
C GLN A 125 39.70 -12.00 -5.42
N MET A 126 38.86 -12.94 -5.93
CA MET A 126 39.36 -14.20 -6.52
C MET A 126 40.18 -13.93 -7.81
N SER A 127 39.76 -13.00 -8.64
CA SER A 127 40.43 -12.64 -9.87
C SER A 127 41.80 -12.00 -9.62
N SER A 128 41.95 -11.21 -8.56
CA SER A 128 43.22 -10.57 -8.18
C SER A 128 44.21 -11.52 -7.50
N THR A 129 43.79 -12.69 -7.07
CA THR A 129 44.66 -13.69 -6.39
C THR A 129 45.26 -14.70 -7.38
N VAL A 130 44.78 -14.70 -8.64
CA VAL A 130 45.20 -15.64 -9.71
C VAL A 130 46.24 -14.98 -10.67
N LEU A 131 46.52 -13.72 -10.51
CA LEU A 131 47.61 -12.98 -11.22
C LEU A 131 48.83 -12.84 -10.33
#